data_1e9398f287bb940d8741f971ce8df7e2
#
_entry.id   1e9398f287bb940d8741f971ce8df7e2
#
_cell.length_a   1.000
_cell.length_b   1.000
_cell.length_c   1.000
_cell.angle_alpha   90.00
_cell.angle_beta   90.00
_cell.angle_gamma   90.00
#
_symmetry.space_group_name_H-M   'P 1'
#
loop_
_entity.id
_entity.type
_entity.pdbx_description
1 polymer ?
#
loop_
_entity_poly.entity_id
_entity_poly.type
_entity_poly.pdbx_seq_one_letter_code
_entity_poly.pdbx_strand_id
1 'polypeptide(L)'
;MLVRLGCCVVLTAWVLLPHAAHAQNCAEEISRLMSKDTEKLTTRYNRVTKQIQEKGANPKLVQEECRIARQLGPRLEDQLAALKQSGCVKDPQMGNMIADIVRGHEGDLEMARKTTARSECR
;
A
#
# COMPACT_ATOMS: atom_id res chain seq x y z
N MET A 1 -7.97 -50.12 -51.58
CA MET A 1 -7.07 -49.89 -50.44
C MET A 1 -7.35 -48.50 -49.92
N LEU A 2 -8.01 -48.42 -48.80
CA LEU A 2 -8.35 -47.12 -48.17
C LEU A 2 -7.27 -46.82 -47.11
N VAL A 3 -6.49 -45.76 -47.35
CA VAL A 3 -5.59 -45.21 -46.35
C VAL A 3 -6.36 -44.17 -45.53
N ARG A 4 -6.68 -44.53 -44.28
CA ARG A 4 -7.23 -43.58 -43.29
C ARG A 4 -6.08 -42.76 -42.72
N LEU A 5 -6.00 -41.49 -43.11
CA LEU A 5 -5.17 -40.47 -42.42
C LEU A 5 -5.88 -40.09 -41.12
N GLY A 6 -5.32 -40.53 -40.02
CA GLY A 6 -5.70 -40.11 -38.67
C GLY A 6 -5.28 -38.65 -38.41
N CYS A 7 -6.26 -37.80 -38.24
CA CYS A 7 -6.03 -36.42 -37.83
C CYS A 7 -5.68 -36.37 -36.35
N CYS A 8 -4.39 -36.26 -36.03
CA CYS A 8 -3.94 -35.93 -34.67
C CYS A 8 -4.23 -34.47 -34.42
N VAL A 9 -5.36 -34.20 -33.81
CA VAL A 9 -5.65 -32.89 -33.22
C VAL A 9 -4.80 -32.77 -31.95
N VAL A 10 -3.71 -32.05 -32.05
CA VAL A 10 -2.91 -31.64 -30.90
C VAL A 10 -3.72 -30.58 -30.14
N LEU A 11 -4.42 -31.02 -29.13
CA LEU A 11 -4.97 -30.14 -28.09
C LEU A 11 -3.81 -29.62 -27.26
N THR A 12 -3.19 -28.53 -27.73
CA THR A 12 -2.34 -27.71 -26.88
C THR A 12 -3.22 -27.02 -25.85
N ALA A 13 -3.30 -27.63 -24.69
CA ALA A 13 -4.03 -27.11 -23.56
C ALA A 13 -3.46 -25.76 -23.15
N TRP A 14 -4.28 -24.77 -23.21
CA TRP A 14 -4.06 -23.43 -22.66
C TRP A 14 -4.00 -23.49 -21.13
N VAL A 15 -2.80 -23.66 -20.56
CA VAL A 15 -2.57 -23.69 -19.10
C VAL A 15 -2.00 -22.35 -18.60
N LEU A 16 -2.23 -21.25 -19.31
CA LEU A 16 -1.60 -19.96 -18.96
C LEU A 16 -2.53 -18.91 -18.32
N LEU A 17 -3.75 -19.25 -17.94
CA LEU A 17 -4.74 -18.24 -17.51
C LEU A 17 -4.98 -18.02 -15.99
N PRO A 18 -4.59 -18.86 -15.04
CA PRO A 18 -4.92 -18.55 -13.65
C PRO A 18 -4.00 -17.50 -13.00
N HIS A 19 -2.74 -17.35 -13.43
CA HIS A 19 -1.78 -16.45 -12.79
C HIS A 19 -2.01 -14.97 -13.11
N ALA A 20 -2.32 -14.65 -14.37
CA ALA A 20 -2.59 -13.28 -14.78
C ALA A 20 -3.88 -12.72 -14.19
N ALA A 21 -4.95 -13.54 -14.10
CA ALA A 21 -6.21 -13.16 -13.48
C ALA A 21 -6.06 -12.93 -11.97
N HIS A 22 -5.25 -13.74 -11.28
CA HIS A 22 -4.98 -13.57 -9.85
C HIS A 22 -4.18 -12.30 -9.55
N ALA A 23 -3.14 -12.00 -10.33
CA ALA A 23 -2.36 -10.76 -10.20
C ALA A 23 -3.22 -9.51 -10.47
N GLN A 24 -4.12 -9.56 -11.46
CA GLN A 24 -5.05 -8.46 -11.75
C GLN A 24 -6.04 -8.25 -10.61
N ASN A 25 -6.59 -9.32 -10.02
CA ASN A 25 -7.45 -9.23 -8.84
C ASN A 25 -6.70 -8.65 -7.64
N CYS A 26 -5.43 -9.00 -7.43
CA CYS A 26 -4.60 -8.42 -6.38
C CYS A 26 -4.33 -6.93 -6.61
N ALA A 27 -4.07 -6.48 -7.84
CA ALA A 27 -3.89 -5.07 -8.13
C ALA A 27 -5.15 -4.25 -7.80
N GLU A 28 -6.33 -4.75 -8.14
CA GLU A 28 -7.61 -4.12 -7.81
C GLU A 28 -7.86 -4.11 -6.29
N GLU A 29 -7.58 -5.21 -5.62
CA GLU A 29 -7.72 -5.31 -4.16
C GLU A 29 -6.81 -4.33 -3.44
N ILE A 30 -5.53 -4.27 -3.80
CA ILE A 30 -4.57 -3.31 -3.24
C ILE A 30 -5.04 -1.88 -3.49
N SER A 31 -5.45 -1.55 -4.71
CA SER A 31 -5.99 -0.22 -5.05
C SER A 31 -7.20 0.15 -4.18
N ARG A 32 -8.06 -0.80 -3.88
CA ARG A 32 -9.22 -0.60 -3.00
C ARG A 32 -8.81 -0.41 -1.53
N LEU A 33 -7.79 -1.14 -1.06
CA LEU A 33 -7.28 -1.03 0.30
C LEU A 33 -6.51 0.28 0.54
N MET A 34 -5.91 0.86 -0.52
CA MET A 34 -5.20 2.12 -0.46
C MET A 34 -6.17 3.30 -0.45
N SER A 35 -6.39 3.87 0.72
CA SER A 35 -7.29 5.01 0.89
C SER A 35 -6.69 6.31 0.35
N LYS A 36 -7.41 6.98 -0.55
CA LYS A 36 -7.02 8.32 -1.06
C LYS A 36 -6.95 9.37 0.05
N ASP A 37 -7.76 9.23 1.09
CA ASP A 37 -7.75 10.16 2.22
C ASP A 37 -6.51 9.96 3.09
N THR A 38 -6.06 8.71 3.27
CA THR A 38 -4.79 8.41 3.95
C THR A 38 -3.62 8.96 3.15
N GLU A 39 -3.61 8.81 1.84
CA GLU A 39 -2.59 9.36 0.95
C GLU A 39 -2.52 10.90 1.04
N LYS A 40 -3.65 11.57 1.02
CA LYS A 40 -3.73 13.04 1.19
C LYS A 40 -3.18 13.48 2.55
N LEU A 41 -3.52 12.76 3.62
CA LEU A 41 -3.01 13.05 4.97
C LEU A 41 -1.50 12.84 5.04
N THR A 42 -0.97 11.76 4.46
CA THR A 42 0.48 11.50 4.39
C THR A 42 1.19 12.61 3.63
N THR A 43 0.68 13.01 2.47
CA THR A 43 1.24 14.10 1.67
C THR A 43 1.24 15.41 2.45
N ARG A 44 0.16 15.72 3.15
CA ARG A 44 0.05 16.93 3.98
C ARG A 44 1.00 16.88 5.17
N TYR A 45 1.11 15.73 5.85
CA TYR A 45 2.05 15.52 6.94
C TYR A 45 3.49 15.79 6.49
N ASN A 46 3.93 15.17 5.40
CA ASN A 46 5.27 15.34 4.85
C ASN A 46 5.55 16.79 4.47
N ARG A 47 4.56 17.50 3.91
CA ARG A 47 4.68 18.93 3.58
C ARG A 47 4.90 19.79 4.83
N VAL A 48 4.12 19.59 5.87
CA VAL A 48 4.23 20.35 7.13
C VAL A 48 5.56 20.06 7.81
N THR A 49 5.97 18.79 7.89
CA THR A 49 7.26 18.39 8.45
C THR A 49 8.42 19.05 7.69
N LYS A 50 8.36 19.05 6.36
CA LYS A 50 9.36 19.76 5.53
C LYS A 50 9.39 21.26 5.80
N GLN A 51 8.24 21.90 5.94
CA GLN A 51 8.18 23.34 6.28
C GLN A 51 8.81 23.63 7.65
N ILE A 52 8.61 22.76 8.64
CA ILE A 52 9.25 22.89 9.96
C ILE A 52 10.77 22.76 9.84
N GLN A 53 11.26 21.82 9.03
CA GLN A 53 12.70 21.63 8.81
C GLN A 53 13.35 22.82 8.10
N GLU A 54 12.68 23.40 7.10
CA GLU A 54 13.22 24.49 6.29
C GLU A 54 13.10 25.87 6.97
N LYS A 55 12.00 26.13 7.66
CA LYS A 55 11.64 27.46 8.19
C LYS A 55 11.72 27.55 9.72
N GLY A 56 12.01 26.44 10.38
CA GLY A 56 11.95 26.33 11.83
C GLY A 56 10.55 26.02 12.36
N ALA A 57 10.52 25.50 13.60
CA ALA A 57 9.30 25.18 14.29
C ALA A 57 8.59 26.45 14.76
N ASN A 58 7.42 26.72 14.21
CA ASN A 58 6.52 27.73 14.77
C ASN A 58 5.27 27.03 15.35
N PRO A 59 4.59 27.64 16.34
CA PRO A 59 3.47 26.98 17.03
C PRO A 59 2.36 26.48 16.12
N LYS A 60 2.03 27.22 15.05
CA LYS A 60 0.98 26.86 14.10
C LYS A 60 1.34 25.60 13.30
N LEU A 61 2.57 25.54 12.80
CA LEU A 61 3.04 24.38 12.03
C LEU A 61 3.16 23.13 12.93
N VAL A 62 3.65 23.31 14.15
CA VAL A 62 3.73 22.19 15.13
C VAL A 62 2.35 21.65 15.49
N GLN A 63 1.39 22.54 15.78
CA GLN A 63 0.01 22.12 16.06
C GLN A 63 -0.63 21.40 14.86
N GLU A 64 -0.39 21.88 13.66
CA GLU A 64 -0.90 21.26 12.43
C GLU A 64 -0.26 19.86 12.23
N GLU A 65 1.05 19.73 12.43
CA GLU A 65 1.75 18.44 12.36
C GLU A 65 1.18 17.46 13.39
N CYS A 66 0.99 17.88 14.64
CA CYS A 66 0.38 17.07 15.69
C CYS A 66 -1.05 16.62 15.32
N ARG A 67 -1.84 17.53 14.78
CA ARG A 67 -3.22 17.25 14.39
C ARG A 67 -3.28 16.21 13.27
N ILE A 68 -2.44 16.36 12.24
CA ILE A 68 -2.38 15.42 11.12
C ILE A 68 -1.88 14.06 11.62
N ALA A 69 -0.82 14.01 12.42
CA ALA A 69 -0.26 12.76 12.95
C ALA A 69 -1.28 11.95 13.76
N ARG A 70 -2.12 12.62 14.57
CA ARG A 70 -3.21 11.95 15.32
C ARG A 70 -4.28 11.33 14.41
N GLN A 71 -4.54 11.93 13.27
CA GLN A 71 -5.49 11.38 12.30
C GLN A 71 -4.86 10.29 11.44
N LEU A 72 -3.58 10.44 11.10
CA LEU A 72 -2.85 9.55 10.21
C LEU A 72 -2.53 8.21 10.86
N GLY A 73 -2.10 8.21 12.12
CA GLY A 73 -1.69 7.00 12.83
C GLY A 73 -2.72 5.87 12.77
N PRO A 74 -3.96 6.05 13.27
CA PRO A 74 -4.98 5.00 13.25
C PRO A 74 -5.33 4.54 11.83
N ARG A 75 -5.36 5.44 10.85
CA ARG A 75 -5.65 5.09 9.46
C ARG A 75 -4.55 4.23 8.83
N LEU A 76 -3.30 4.52 9.13
CA LEU A 76 -2.16 3.69 8.69
C LEU A 76 -2.16 2.33 9.37
N GLU A 77 -2.52 2.26 10.65
CA GLU A 77 -2.67 0.97 11.37
C GLU A 77 -3.71 0.08 10.71
N ASP A 78 -4.90 0.62 10.44
CA ASP A 78 -5.99 -0.11 9.79
C ASP A 78 -5.60 -0.56 8.37
N GLN A 79 -4.98 0.33 7.61
CA GLN A 79 -4.55 0.03 6.25
C GLN A 79 -3.44 -1.03 6.20
N LEU A 80 -2.46 -0.96 7.11
CA LEU A 80 -1.42 -1.96 7.26
C LEU A 80 -1.98 -3.32 7.65
N ALA A 81 -2.92 -3.37 8.59
CA ALA A 81 -3.58 -4.61 8.97
C ALA A 81 -4.30 -5.25 7.77
N ALA A 82 -5.06 -4.46 7.01
CA ALA A 82 -5.75 -4.92 5.81
C ALA A 82 -4.77 -5.43 4.73
N LEU A 83 -3.68 -4.72 4.48
CA LEU A 83 -2.66 -5.12 3.52
C LEU A 83 -1.97 -6.43 3.93
N LYS A 84 -1.60 -6.58 5.20
CA LYS A 84 -0.94 -7.78 5.73
C LYS A 84 -1.87 -9.01 5.75
N GLN A 85 -3.17 -8.81 5.92
CA GLN A 85 -4.18 -9.86 5.90
C GLN A 85 -4.60 -10.25 4.48
N SER A 86 -4.28 -9.43 3.48
CA SER A 86 -4.57 -9.72 2.09
C SER A 86 -3.81 -10.96 1.62
N GLY A 87 -4.50 -11.88 0.95
CA GLY A 87 -3.88 -13.04 0.30
C GLY A 87 -2.84 -12.67 -0.76
N CYS A 88 -2.89 -11.43 -1.24
CA CYS A 88 -1.99 -10.88 -2.26
C CYS A 88 -0.55 -10.70 -1.78
N VAL A 89 -0.29 -10.67 -0.48
CA VAL A 89 1.08 -10.65 0.10
C VAL A 89 1.90 -11.86 -0.35
N LYS A 90 1.25 -12.99 -0.59
CA LYS A 90 1.88 -14.25 -1.04
C LYS A 90 1.87 -14.41 -2.56
N ASP A 91 1.34 -13.45 -3.29
CA ASP A 91 1.31 -13.50 -4.75
C ASP A 91 2.74 -13.39 -5.31
N PRO A 92 3.18 -14.30 -6.22
CA PRO A 92 4.55 -14.31 -6.74
C PRO A 92 4.91 -13.05 -7.54
N GLN A 93 3.92 -12.41 -8.18
CA GLN A 93 4.14 -11.23 -9.03
C GLN A 93 4.00 -9.92 -8.25
N MET A 94 3.07 -9.86 -7.31
CA MET A 94 2.72 -8.65 -6.57
C MET A 94 3.36 -8.57 -5.18
N GLY A 95 3.84 -9.70 -4.63
CA GLY A 95 4.30 -9.79 -3.25
C GLY A 95 5.42 -8.83 -2.91
N ASN A 96 6.40 -8.63 -3.79
CA ASN A 96 7.50 -7.68 -3.58
C ASN A 96 7.01 -6.23 -3.54
N MET A 97 6.11 -5.86 -4.47
CA MET A 97 5.51 -4.51 -4.48
C MET A 97 4.71 -4.25 -3.21
N ILE A 98 3.93 -5.22 -2.76
CA ILE A 98 3.16 -5.11 -1.52
C ILE A 98 4.09 -4.99 -0.32
N ALA A 99 5.17 -5.76 -0.26
CA ALA A 99 6.17 -5.65 0.80
C ALA A 99 6.81 -4.25 0.86
N ASP A 100 7.06 -3.63 -0.27
CA ASP A 100 7.58 -2.25 -0.35
C ASP A 100 6.54 -1.23 0.15
N ILE A 101 5.28 -1.39 -0.24
CA ILE A 101 4.17 -0.55 0.26
C ILE A 101 4.03 -0.69 1.78
N VAL A 102 4.06 -1.91 2.30
CA VAL A 102 3.97 -2.18 3.74
C VAL A 102 5.12 -1.50 4.49
N ARG A 103 6.36 -1.63 4.03
CA ARG A 103 7.52 -0.97 4.65
C ARG A 103 7.40 0.56 4.65
N GLY A 104 6.95 1.15 3.54
CA GLY A 104 6.70 2.58 3.46
C GLY A 104 5.68 3.05 4.49
N HIS A 105 4.56 2.34 4.60
CA HIS A 105 3.50 2.65 5.56
C HIS A 105 3.92 2.43 7.02
N GLU A 106 4.74 1.41 7.29
CA GLU A 106 5.32 1.20 8.63
C GLU A 106 6.23 2.35 9.03
N GLY A 107 7.03 2.87 8.09
CA GLY A 107 7.85 4.06 8.31
C GLY A 107 7.02 5.30 8.61
N ASP A 108 5.98 5.55 7.83
CA ASP A 108 5.06 6.67 8.03
C ASP A 108 4.31 6.56 9.37
N LEU A 109 3.89 5.36 9.75
CA LEU A 109 3.24 5.09 11.04
C LEU A 109 4.19 5.36 12.21
N GLU A 110 5.43 4.91 12.12
CA GLU A 110 6.43 5.17 13.15
C GLU A 110 6.67 6.68 13.32
N MET A 111 6.77 7.42 12.22
CA MET A 111 6.92 8.87 12.26
C MET A 111 5.70 9.56 12.88
N ALA A 112 4.48 9.16 12.53
CA ALA A 112 3.26 9.68 13.13
C ALA A 112 3.21 9.41 14.64
N ARG A 113 3.58 8.22 15.09
CA ARG A 113 3.66 7.86 16.52
C ARG A 113 4.70 8.69 17.27
N LYS A 114 5.88 8.86 16.71
CA LYS A 114 6.94 9.71 17.30
C LYS A 114 6.46 11.15 17.44
N THR A 115 5.78 11.68 16.43
CA THR A 115 5.22 13.02 16.47
C THR A 115 4.19 13.17 17.58
N THR A 116 3.21 12.25 17.66
CA THR A 116 2.16 12.31 18.69
C THR A 116 2.69 12.11 20.12
N ALA A 117 3.84 11.47 20.28
CA ALA A 117 4.48 11.25 21.57
C ALA A 117 5.24 12.48 22.09
N ARG A 118 5.54 13.48 21.23
CA ARG A 118 6.23 14.70 21.64
C ARG A 118 5.40 15.52 22.63
N SER A 119 6.10 16.24 23.52
CA SER A 119 5.45 17.08 24.54
C SER A 119 4.58 18.18 23.94
N GLU A 120 4.97 18.73 22.78
CA GLU A 120 4.23 19.78 22.06
C GLU A 120 2.88 19.28 21.49
N CYS A 121 2.71 17.97 21.37
CA CYS A 121 1.48 17.34 20.88
C CYS A 121 0.54 16.83 21.99
N ARG A 122 0.90 17.01 23.24
CA ARG A 122 0.09 16.55 24.41
C ARG A 122 -0.92 17.58 24.87
#